data_bb1bf412e6182c72d4a30b069ae0bd05
#
_entry.id   bb1bf412e6182c72d4a30b069ae0bd05
#
_cell.length_a   1.000
_cell.length_b   1.000
_cell.length_c   1.000
_cell.angle_alpha   90.00
_cell.angle_beta   90.00
_cell.angle_gamma   90.00
#
_symmetry.space_group_name_H-M   'P 1'
#
loop_
_entity.id
_entity.type
_entity.pdbx_description
1 polymer ?
#
loop_
_entity_poly.entity_id
_entity_poly.type
_entity_poly.pdbx_seq_one_letter_code
_entity_poly.pdbx_strand_id
1 'polypeptide(L)'
;MRGGEAIIESLKNMGVKTIFGYPGGQTIPFYDMLYDADMDHILVRHEQAAAHAADGYARASGRVGVCLATSGPGATNLVTGIGTAYMDSSPIVAITGQVPTHLIGNDAFQEADIIGITMPITKHSYQPKDPDLIPSMIKSSFEIASTGRPGPVLIDVPKEVQEGELTEFRDDLIQTPGYNPTVKGNIKQIKKAFDLIKESKRPMILAGAGVIIANACCELKKLAETINAPVMTSLLGKGAFDETDDLALGMLGMHGRKVSNDYINESDLLIAIGIRFSDRTTGRLDSFAPDTKIIHIDIDPAEIGKNVDVDLPIVGDARNILESLNKVLDGYAPSNDVNDWTNMIKAKKQELLPRVSYDDVPLKPQTVIKEIAEALIPEAILTTDVGQNQMWAAHFFDTQKPRKFISSGGLGTMGFGFPAAIGAKVACPEDPVVSINGDGGFLMVCQELATVREYDLPVIAVVLENRTLGMVYQWQSLLYNKRHSQTLLGNSPDFVKLAESFGVNAVRITEPGETKEALSSAIKDNEPILLNVVIDSEEALPMLPPGAGINEMIGEYKLEKDVI
;
A
#
# COMPACT_ATOMS: atom_id res chain seq x y z
N MET A 1 15.37 -12.39 -33.75
CA MET A 1 15.17 -11.79 -32.42
C MET A 1 15.35 -12.90 -31.39
N ARG A 2 16.22 -12.70 -30.40
CA ARG A 2 16.43 -13.66 -29.31
C ARG A 2 15.35 -13.48 -28.25
N GLY A 3 15.12 -14.49 -27.39
CA GLY A 3 14.11 -14.47 -26.35
C GLY A 3 14.24 -13.29 -25.36
N GLY A 4 15.47 -12.94 -24.99
CA GLY A 4 15.70 -11.75 -24.13
C GLY A 4 15.34 -10.43 -24.82
N GLU A 5 15.57 -10.30 -26.13
CA GLU A 5 15.12 -9.15 -26.92
C GLU A 5 13.57 -9.11 -26.99
N ALA A 6 12.92 -10.28 -27.10
CA ALA A 6 11.47 -10.38 -27.09
C ALA A 6 10.86 -9.99 -25.75
N ILE A 7 11.53 -10.30 -24.61
CA ILE A 7 11.11 -9.80 -23.29
C ILE A 7 11.13 -8.27 -23.29
N ILE A 8 12.22 -7.66 -23.68
CA ILE A 8 12.39 -6.20 -23.69
C ILE A 8 11.36 -5.53 -24.59
N GLU A 9 11.20 -6.02 -25.82
CA GLU A 9 10.25 -5.47 -26.78
C GLU A 9 8.80 -5.62 -26.29
N SER A 10 8.46 -6.78 -25.70
CA SER A 10 7.13 -6.98 -25.12
C SER A 10 6.86 -6.04 -23.95
N LEU A 11 7.83 -5.81 -23.06
CA LEU A 11 7.71 -4.85 -21.97
C LEU A 11 7.53 -3.42 -22.50
N LYS A 12 8.26 -3.01 -23.54
CA LYS A 12 8.08 -1.71 -24.21
C LYS A 12 6.68 -1.57 -24.80
N ASN A 13 6.17 -2.61 -25.45
CA ASN A 13 4.81 -2.64 -26.01
C ASN A 13 3.73 -2.51 -24.92
N MET A 14 4.00 -2.97 -23.70
CA MET A 14 3.16 -2.76 -22.52
C MET A 14 3.36 -1.39 -21.83
N GLY A 15 4.21 -0.53 -22.39
CA GLY A 15 4.47 0.82 -21.89
C GLY A 15 5.42 0.89 -20.69
N VAL A 16 6.17 -0.20 -20.45
CA VAL A 16 7.20 -0.23 -19.38
C VAL A 16 8.38 0.61 -19.84
N LYS A 17 8.79 1.55 -19.00
CA LYS A 17 9.99 2.37 -19.19
C LYS A 17 11.13 1.94 -18.28
N THR A 18 10.79 1.51 -17.08
CA THR A 18 11.75 1.20 -16.03
C THR A 18 11.47 -0.17 -15.43
N ILE A 19 12.50 -0.94 -15.18
CA ILE A 19 12.48 -2.19 -14.43
C ILE A 19 13.39 -2.08 -13.20
N PHE A 20 13.04 -2.79 -12.13
CA PHE A 20 13.82 -2.86 -10.90
C PHE A 20 14.43 -4.26 -10.79
N GLY A 21 15.73 -4.40 -10.58
CA GLY A 21 16.26 -5.75 -10.56
C GLY A 21 17.69 -5.87 -10.09
N TYR A 22 18.14 -7.13 -10.07
CA TYR A 22 19.50 -7.52 -9.73
C TYR A 22 19.98 -8.62 -10.68
N PRO A 23 21.13 -8.45 -11.39
CA PRO A 23 21.64 -9.43 -12.34
C PRO A 23 22.19 -10.68 -11.65
N GLY A 24 22.16 -11.80 -12.37
CA GLY A 24 22.81 -13.04 -11.94
C GLY A 24 22.95 -14.04 -13.09
N GLY A 25 23.51 -15.21 -12.81
CA GLY A 25 23.97 -16.17 -13.83
C GLY A 25 22.90 -16.60 -14.84
N GLN A 26 21.64 -16.72 -14.42
CA GLN A 26 20.57 -17.18 -15.31
C GLN A 26 19.81 -16.04 -16.01
N THR A 27 20.20 -14.77 -15.76
CA THR A 27 19.65 -13.60 -16.45
C THR A 27 20.71 -12.85 -17.27
N ILE A 28 21.95 -13.35 -17.36
CA ILE A 28 23.01 -12.75 -18.19
C ILE A 28 22.55 -12.51 -19.63
N PRO A 29 21.86 -13.44 -20.32
CA PRO A 29 21.43 -13.19 -21.70
C PRO A 29 20.47 -12.00 -21.81
N PHE A 30 19.55 -11.85 -20.85
CA PHE A 30 18.66 -10.68 -20.80
C PHE A 30 19.44 -9.37 -20.59
N TYR A 31 20.40 -9.35 -19.64
CA TYR A 31 21.20 -8.15 -19.36
C TYR A 31 22.15 -7.79 -20.49
N ASP A 32 22.66 -8.77 -21.25
CA ASP A 32 23.43 -8.53 -22.48
C ASP A 32 22.60 -7.75 -23.51
N MET A 33 21.33 -8.14 -23.69
CA MET A 33 20.44 -7.49 -24.63
C MET A 33 19.91 -6.14 -24.10
N LEU A 34 19.76 -6.01 -22.77
CA LEU A 34 19.35 -4.77 -22.11
C LEU A 34 20.40 -3.65 -22.30
N TYR A 35 21.69 -4.02 -22.46
CA TYR A 35 22.78 -3.06 -22.63
C TYR A 35 22.55 -2.11 -23.81
N ASP A 36 22.00 -2.63 -24.91
CA ASP A 36 21.73 -1.87 -26.14
C ASP A 36 20.28 -1.38 -26.23
N ALA A 37 19.45 -1.69 -25.21
CA ALA A 37 18.03 -1.36 -25.22
C ALA A 37 17.76 0.05 -24.63
N ASP A 38 16.82 0.78 -25.23
CA ASP A 38 16.27 2.01 -24.66
C ASP A 38 15.22 1.67 -23.59
N MET A 39 15.70 1.24 -22.41
CA MET A 39 14.90 0.89 -21.25
C MET A 39 15.71 1.14 -19.97
N ASP A 40 15.13 1.89 -19.05
CA ASP A 40 15.76 2.17 -17.78
C ASP A 40 15.78 0.93 -16.87
N HIS A 41 16.88 0.73 -16.18
CA HIS A 41 17.03 -0.31 -15.17
C HIS A 41 17.55 0.30 -13.88
N ILE A 42 16.82 0.11 -12.78
CA ILE A 42 17.28 0.50 -11.44
C ILE A 42 17.87 -0.72 -10.77
N LEU A 43 19.19 -0.69 -10.59
CA LEU A 43 19.94 -1.73 -9.88
C LEU A 43 19.75 -1.55 -8.37
N VAL A 44 18.93 -2.38 -7.77
CA VAL A 44 18.75 -2.44 -6.32
C VAL A 44 19.94 -3.12 -5.63
N ARG A 45 19.97 -3.14 -4.30
CA ARG A 45 21.03 -3.84 -3.53
C ARG A 45 20.55 -5.14 -2.90
N HIS A 46 19.26 -5.42 -3.03
CA HIS A 46 18.64 -6.69 -2.65
C HIS A 46 17.36 -6.90 -3.46
N GLU A 47 17.07 -8.12 -3.91
CA GLU A 47 15.94 -8.41 -4.80
C GLU A 47 14.58 -8.14 -4.13
N GLN A 48 14.47 -8.29 -2.81
CA GLN A 48 13.27 -7.89 -2.08
C GLN A 48 12.93 -6.41 -2.33
N ALA A 49 13.95 -5.55 -2.36
CA ALA A 49 13.78 -4.13 -2.66
C ALA A 49 13.30 -3.90 -4.09
N ALA A 50 13.70 -4.74 -5.07
CA ALA A 50 13.18 -4.66 -6.44
C ALA A 50 11.65 -4.87 -6.48
N ALA A 51 11.16 -5.89 -5.76
CA ALA A 51 9.73 -6.16 -5.71
C ALA A 51 8.95 -5.04 -4.96
N HIS A 52 9.49 -4.50 -3.87
CA HIS A 52 8.88 -3.37 -3.17
C HIS A 52 8.92 -2.07 -3.98
N ALA A 53 9.99 -1.82 -4.75
CA ALA A 53 10.06 -0.68 -5.66
C ALA A 53 9.05 -0.83 -6.79
N ALA A 54 8.91 -2.02 -7.38
CA ALA A 54 7.86 -2.29 -8.37
C ALA A 54 6.44 -2.08 -7.79
N ASP A 55 6.21 -2.49 -6.54
CA ASP A 55 4.96 -2.25 -5.81
C ASP A 55 4.71 -0.74 -5.59
N GLY A 56 5.70 -0.01 -5.08
CA GLY A 56 5.63 1.45 -4.91
C GLY A 56 5.36 2.18 -6.23
N TYR A 57 6.04 1.78 -7.30
CA TYR A 57 5.82 2.28 -8.65
C TYR A 57 4.38 2.05 -9.11
N ALA A 58 3.86 0.83 -8.90
CA ALA A 58 2.52 0.48 -9.32
C ALA A 58 1.44 1.29 -8.58
N ARG A 59 1.58 1.45 -7.27
CA ARG A 59 0.62 2.21 -6.45
C ARG A 59 0.64 3.70 -6.75
N ALA A 60 1.82 4.29 -6.92
CA ALA A 60 1.97 5.70 -7.24
C ALA A 60 1.43 6.03 -8.64
N SER A 61 1.80 5.25 -9.66
CA SER A 61 1.45 5.51 -11.05
C SER A 61 0.09 4.96 -11.49
N GLY A 62 -0.42 3.91 -10.84
CA GLY A 62 -1.57 3.12 -11.31
C GLY A 62 -1.25 2.20 -12.48
N ARG A 63 0.03 1.99 -12.81
CA ARG A 63 0.52 1.08 -13.86
C ARG A 63 1.08 -0.20 -13.25
N VAL A 64 1.32 -1.21 -14.08
CA VAL A 64 2.00 -2.43 -13.62
C VAL A 64 3.48 -2.15 -13.36
N GLY A 65 3.97 -2.51 -12.17
CA GLY A 65 5.39 -2.47 -11.83
C GLY A 65 6.10 -3.75 -12.29
N VAL A 66 7.37 -3.65 -12.66
CA VAL A 66 8.15 -4.81 -13.13
C VAL A 66 9.41 -4.97 -12.31
N CYS A 67 9.63 -6.17 -11.75
CA CYS A 67 10.87 -6.53 -11.10
C CYS A 67 11.52 -7.76 -11.74
N LEU A 68 12.85 -7.85 -11.65
CA LEU A 68 13.62 -8.92 -12.28
C LEU A 68 14.71 -9.44 -11.34
N ALA A 69 14.84 -10.76 -11.25
CA ALA A 69 15.90 -11.42 -10.49
C ALA A 69 16.40 -12.70 -11.19
N THR A 70 17.59 -13.13 -10.83
CA THR A 70 18.12 -14.43 -11.27
C THR A 70 17.42 -15.59 -10.57
N SER A 71 17.76 -16.82 -10.94
CA SER A 71 17.25 -18.05 -10.30
C SER A 71 17.72 -18.22 -8.85
N GLY A 72 17.23 -19.26 -8.20
CA GLY A 72 17.67 -19.67 -6.86
C GLY A 72 17.48 -18.55 -5.83
N PRO A 73 18.57 -18.10 -5.17
CA PRO A 73 18.49 -17.09 -4.12
C PRO A 73 17.93 -15.75 -4.61
N GLY A 74 18.20 -15.35 -5.85
CA GLY A 74 17.63 -14.13 -6.40
C GLY A 74 16.11 -14.20 -6.52
N ALA A 75 15.59 -15.28 -7.08
CA ALA A 75 14.17 -15.53 -7.19
C ALA A 75 13.49 -15.65 -5.81
N THR A 76 14.09 -16.41 -4.88
CA THR A 76 13.53 -16.58 -3.54
C THR A 76 13.54 -15.29 -2.72
N ASN A 77 14.48 -14.39 -2.94
CA ASN A 77 14.50 -13.06 -2.31
C ASN A 77 13.32 -12.15 -2.76
N LEU A 78 12.68 -12.41 -3.91
CA LEU A 78 11.47 -11.69 -4.32
C LEU A 78 10.22 -12.09 -3.55
N VAL A 79 10.19 -13.26 -2.91
CA VAL A 79 8.98 -13.89 -2.34
C VAL A 79 8.26 -12.98 -1.37
N THR A 80 8.96 -12.35 -0.44
CA THR A 80 8.36 -11.40 0.52
C THR A 80 7.70 -10.22 -0.20
N GLY A 81 8.36 -9.64 -1.21
CA GLY A 81 7.80 -8.52 -1.98
C GLY A 81 6.60 -8.92 -2.82
N ILE A 82 6.64 -10.10 -3.45
CA ILE A 82 5.50 -10.67 -4.19
C ILE A 82 4.32 -10.90 -3.24
N GLY A 83 4.57 -11.48 -2.05
CA GLY A 83 3.55 -11.68 -1.03
C GLY A 83 2.91 -10.37 -0.53
N THR A 84 3.73 -9.32 -0.39
CA THR A 84 3.26 -7.97 -0.04
C THR A 84 2.32 -7.42 -1.11
N ALA A 85 2.73 -7.45 -2.36
CA ALA A 85 1.94 -7.00 -3.50
C ALA A 85 0.62 -7.80 -3.64
N TYR A 86 0.66 -9.12 -3.41
CA TYR A 86 -0.53 -9.98 -3.42
C TYR A 86 -1.55 -9.58 -2.34
N MET A 87 -1.08 -9.43 -1.11
CA MET A 87 -1.94 -9.08 0.01
C MET A 87 -2.55 -7.68 -0.12
N ASP A 88 -1.85 -6.78 -0.78
CA ASP A 88 -2.28 -5.38 -0.96
C ASP A 88 -2.93 -5.11 -2.33
N SER A 89 -3.10 -6.17 -3.15
CA SER A 89 -3.72 -6.09 -4.48
C SER A 89 -2.98 -5.13 -5.42
N SER A 90 -1.64 -5.15 -5.37
CA SER A 90 -0.77 -4.32 -6.21
C SER A 90 -0.38 -5.07 -7.48
N PRO A 91 -0.58 -4.48 -8.67
CA PRO A 91 -0.24 -5.13 -9.93
C PRO A 91 1.26 -5.07 -10.19
N ILE A 92 1.96 -6.19 -10.03
CA ILE A 92 3.35 -6.33 -10.42
C ILE A 92 3.55 -7.55 -11.33
N VAL A 93 4.53 -7.47 -12.21
CA VAL A 93 5.04 -8.61 -12.99
C VAL A 93 6.47 -8.87 -12.52
N ALA A 94 6.68 -10.04 -11.91
CA ALA A 94 7.99 -10.51 -11.48
C ALA A 94 8.56 -11.44 -12.55
N ILE A 95 9.75 -11.13 -13.05
CA ILE A 95 10.46 -11.96 -14.05
C ILE A 95 11.64 -12.59 -13.34
N THR A 96 11.73 -13.92 -13.37
CA THR A 96 12.86 -14.67 -12.83
C THR A 96 13.60 -15.41 -13.94
N GLY A 97 14.93 -15.45 -13.84
CA GLY A 97 15.69 -16.40 -14.63
C GLY A 97 15.58 -17.79 -14.03
N GLN A 98 15.67 -18.81 -14.86
CA GLN A 98 15.69 -20.21 -14.42
C GLN A 98 16.87 -20.95 -15.07
N VAL A 99 17.29 -22.03 -14.44
CA VAL A 99 18.26 -22.96 -15.04
C VAL A 99 17.72 -23.53 -16.35
N PRO A 100 18.56 -23.98 -17.27
CA PRO A 100 18.13 -24.61 -18.52
C PRO A 100 17.08 -25.70 -18.28
N THR A 101 16.08 -25.77 -19.14
CA THR A 101 14.90 -26.66 -18.99
C THR A 101 15.29 -28.13 -18.74
N HIS A 102 16.36 -28.62 -19.39
CA HIS A 102 16.82 -30.01 -19.21
C HIS A 102 17.49 -30.27 -17.85
N LEU A 103 17.78 -29.23 -17.07
CA LEU A 103 18.35 -29.33 -15.72
C LEU A 103 17.28 -29.16 -14.62
N ILE A 104 16.10 -28.68 -14.95
CA ILE A 104 15.02 -28.49 -13.96
C ILE A 104 14.63 -29.84 -13.34
N GLY A 105 14.63 -29.92 -12.01
CA GLY A 105 14.37 -31.14 -11.24
C GLY A 105 15.59 -32.03 -11.05
N ASN A 106 16.79 -31.55 -11.37
CA ASN A 106 18.05 -32.31 -11.23
C ASN A 106 19.02 -31.69 -10.20
N ASP A 107 18.53 -30.88 -9.25
CA ASP A 107 19.34 -30.20 -8.23
C ASP A 107 20.48 -29.36 -8.84
N ALA A 108 20.23 -28.69 -9.94
CA ALA A 108 21.21 -27.83 -10.61
C ALA A 108 21.59 -26.63 -9.72
N PHE A 109 22.83 -26.12 -9.94
CA PHE A 109 23.30 -24.96 -9.17
C PHE A 109 22.35 -23.76 -9.32
N GLN A 110 21.89 -23.22 -8.18
CA GLN A 110 20.91 -22.13 -8.09
C GLN A 110 19.53 -22.46 -8.73
N GLU A 111 19.16 -23.72 -8.79
CA GLU A 111 17.79 -24.11 -9.10
C GLU A 111 16.86 -23.86 -7.91
N ALA A 112 15.66 -23.36 -8.17
CA ALA A 112 14.57 -23.32 -7.21
C ALA A 112 13.22 -23.45 -7.96
N ASP A 113 12.30 -24.21 -7.40
CA ASP A 113 10.91 -24.23 -7.88
C ASP A 113 10.18 -22.96 -7.45
N ILE A 114 10.54 -21.85 -8.09
CA ILE A 114 9.96 -20.54 -7.74
C ILE A 114 8.46 -20.46 -8.03
N ILE A 115 7.97 -21.18 -9.02
CA ILE A 115 6.53 -21.28 -9.32
C ILE A 115 5.80 -21.96 -8.17
N GLY A 116 6.29 -23.11 -7.70
CA GLY A 116 5.71 -23.80 -6.55
C GLY A 116 5.74 -22.95 -5.28
N ILE A 117 6.86 -22.25 -5.02
CA ILE A 117 7.03 -21.36 -3.87
C ILE A 117 6.06 -20.17 -3.92
N THR A 118 5.83 -19.57 -5.09
CA THR A 118 5.03 -18.36 -5.24
C THR A 118 3.56 -18.61 -5.60
N MET A 119 3.19 -19.85 -5.91
CA MET A 119 1.81 -20.22 -6.31
C MET A 119 0.72 -19.64 -5.38
N PRO A 120 0.82 -19.68 -4.04
CA PRO A 120 -0.20 -19.14 -3.15
C PRO A 120 -0.23 -17.61 -3.04
N ILE A 121 0.78 -16.93 -3.58
CA ILE A 121 0.94 -15.48 -3.48
C ILE A 121 1.03 -14.78 -4.84
N THR A 122 0.61 -15.46 -5.92
CA THR A 122 0.49 -14.91 -7.28
C THR A 122 -0.89 -15.19 -7.85
N LYS A 123 -1.34 -14.35 -8.75
CA LYS A 123 -2.59 -14.60 -9.51
C LYS A 123 -2.40 -15.67 -10.57
N HIS A 124 -1.21 -15.70 -11.16
CA HIS A 124 -0.81 -16.67 -12.16
C HIS A 124 0.70 -16.74 -12.27
N SER A 125 1.20 -17.84 -12.84
CA SER A 125 2.62 -18.01 -13.13
C SER A 125 2.79 -18.63 -14.51
N TYR A 126 3.82 -18.18 -15.25
CA TYR A 126 4.20 -18.71 -16.55
C TYR A 126 5.65 -19.21 -16.53
N GLN A 127 5.93 -20.25 -17.31
CA GLN A 127 7.28 -20.71 -17.63
C GLN A 127 7.34 -21.05 -19.13
N PRO A 128 7.87 -20.15 -19.98
CA PRO A 128 7.99 -20.42 -21.40
C PRO A 128 8.99 -21.54 -21.65
N LYS A 129 8.64 -22.47 -22.54
CA LYS A 129 9.52 -23.54 -23.01
C LYS A 129 10.03 -23.27 -24.43
N ASP A 130 9.51 -22.23 -25.05
CA ASP A 130 9.80 -21.81 -26.42
C ASP A 130 9.86 -20.27 -26.42
N PRO A 131 10.87 -19.66 -27.07
CA PRO A 131 10.97 -18.21 -27.20
C PRO A 131 9.72 -17.57 -27.82
N ASP A 132 9.04 -18.23 -28.76
CA ASP A 132 7.82 -17.73 -29.43
C ASP A 132 6.65 -17.49 -28.46
N LEU A 133 6.67 -18.10 -27.26
CA LEU A 133 5.64 -17.91 -26.24
C LEU A 133 5.82 -16.65 -25.39
N ILE A 134 7.03 -16.08 -25.37
CA ILE A 134 7.38 -14.96 -24.47
C ILE A 134 6.46 -13.76 -24.67
N PRO A 135 6.21 -13.24 -25.89
CA PRO A 135 5.40 -12.03 -26.05
C PRO A 135 3.97 -12.21 -25.57
N SER A 136 3.34 -13.34 -25.89
CA SER A 136 1.99 -13.67 -25.45
C SER A 136 1.88 -13.85 -23.93
N MET A 137 2.89 -14.47 -23.29
CA MET A 137 2.93 -14.64 -21.84
C MET A 137 3.11 -13.31 -21.11
N ILE A 138 3.98 -12.42 -21.60
CA ILE A 138 4.14 -11.08 -21.02
C ILE A 138 2.84 -10.29 -21.13
N LYS A 139 2.24 -10.20 -22.31
CA LYS A 139 0.98 -9.48 -22.49
C LYS A 139 -0.13 -10.02 -21.59
N SER A 140 -0.27 -11.35 -21.51
CA SER A 140 -1.24 -11.99 -20.63
C SER A 140 -0.95 -11.76 -19.14
N SER A 141 0.32 -11.68 -18.76
CA SER A 141 0.73 -11.35 -17.38
C SER A 141 0.29 -9.94 -16.99
N PHE A 142 0.43 -8.97 -17.87
CA PHE A 142 -0.05 -7.59 -17.63
C PHE A 142 -1.57 -7.52 -17.52
N GLU A 143 -2.28 -8.22 -18.41
CA GLU A 143 -3.75 -8.33 -18.36
C GLU A 143 -4.22 -8.94 -17.04
N ILE A 144 -3.64 -10.07 -16.63
CA ILE A 144 -4.02 -10.76 -15.39
C ILE A 144 -3.62 -9.92 -14.16
N ALA A 145 -2.44 -9.30 -14.17
CA ALA A 145 -1.97 -8.50 -13.04
C ALA A 145 -2.87 -7.29 -12.77
N SER A 146 -3.40 -6.64 -13.82
CA SER A 146 -4.11 -5.36 -13.73
C SER A 146 -5.63 -5.46 -13.72
N THR A 147 -6.23 -6.60 -14.12
CA THR A 147 -7.69 -6.77 -14.24
C THR A 147 -8.28 -7.58 -13.09
N GLY A 148 -9.60 -7.47 -12.87
CA GLY A 148 -10.25 -8.03 -11.70
C GLY A 148 -9.67 -7.40 -10.42
N ARG A 149 -9.48 -8.20 -9.35
CA ARG A 149 -8.65 -7.79 -8.22
C ARG A 149 -7.19 -7.81 -8.69
N PRO A 150 -6.46 -6.69 -8.73
CA PRO A 150 -5.07 -6.68 -9.15
C PRO A 150 -4.17 -7.52 -8.25
N GLY A 151 -2.99 -7.88 -8.76
CA GLY A 151 -2.01 -8.64 -7.99
C GLY A 151 -0.85 -9.13 -8.85
N PRO A 152 0.15 -9.77 -8.23
CA PRO A 152 1.37 -10.20 -8.89
C PRO A 152 1.16 -11.37 -9.85
N VAL A 153 1.94 -11.36 -10.93
CA VAL A 153 2.14 -12.49 -11.84
C VAL A 153 3.62 -12.76 -11.97
N LEU A 154 4.01 -14.04 -11.97
CA LEU A 154 5.40 -14.47 -12.12
C LEU A 154 5.62 -15.01 -13.53
N ILE A 155 6.77 -14.69 -14.14
CA ILE A 155 7.27 -15.32 -15.37
C ILE A 155 8.66 -15.85 -15.08
N ASP A 156 8.81 -17.18 -15.06
CA ASP A 156 10.07 -17.87 -14.78
C ASP A 156 10.71 -18.32 -16.10
N VAL A 157 11.78 -17.65 -16.54
CA VAL A 157 12.32 -17.80 -17.92
C VAL A 157 13.62 -18.61 -17.91
N PRO A 158 13.60 -19.86 -18.44
CA PRO A 158 14.81 -20.64 -18.58
C PRO A 158 15.86 -19.96 -19.46
N LYS A 159 17.15 -20.17 -19.13
CA LYS A 159 18.28 -19.48 -19.78
C LYS A 159 18.31 -19.69 -21.29
N GLU A 160 18.15 -20.94 -21.75
CA GLU A 160 18.16 -21.26 -23.18
C GLU A 160 16.98 -20.64 -23.94
N VAL A 161 15.86 -20.38 -23.25
CA VAL A 161 14.71 -19.69 -23.84
C VAL A 161 15.01 -18.20 -24.04
N GLN A 162 15.80 -17.59 -23.14
CA GLN A 162 16.28 -16.22 -23.35
C GLN A 162 17.27 -16.12 -24.51
N GLU A 163 18.11 -17.16 -24.71
CA GLU A 163 19.14 -17.23 -25.77
C GLU A 163 18.55 -17.66 -27.12
N GLY A 164 17.47 -18.41 -27.12
CA GLY A 164 16.82 -18.97 -28.31
C GLY A 164 16.23 -17.91 -29.22
N GLU A 165 16.16 -18.21 -30.53
CA GLU A 165 15.61 -17.29 -31.54
C GLU A 165 14.10 -17.51 -31.72
N LEU A 166 13.33 -16.43 -31.75
CA LEU A 166 11.96 -16.46 -32.13
C LEU A 166 11.79 -16.68 -33.63
N THR A 167 10.83 -17.53 -34.00
CA THR A 167 10.42 -17.68 -35.39
C THR A 167 9.44 -16.59 -35.78
N GLU A 168 8.56 -16.18 -34.86
CA GLU A 168 7.57 -15.12 -35.08
C GLU A 168 7.27 -14.38 -33.76
N PHE A 169 7.22 -13.05 -33.80
CA PHE A 169 6.78 -12.23 -32.66
C PHE A 169 5.25 -12.15 -32.64
N ARG A 170 4.61 -12.93 -31.77
CA ARG A 170 3.15 -12.94 -31.56
C ARG A 170 2.82 -12.55 -30.14
N ASP A 171 2.06 -11.49 -29.98
CA ASP A 171 1.63 -10.98 -28.67
C ASP A 171 0.11 -11.17 -28.44
N ASP A 172 -0.44 -12.30 -28.85
CA ASP A 172 -1.83 -12.63 -28.62
C ASP A 172 -2.09 -12.94 -27.14
N LEU A 173 -3.26 -12.55 -26.62
CA LEU A 173 -3.64 -12.90 -25.25
C LEU A 173 -3.87 -14.40 -25.14
N ILE A 174 -3.21 -15.01 -24.15
CA ILE A 174 -3.47 -16.40 -23.77
C ILE A 174 -4.80 -16.47 -23.03
N GLN A 175 -5.75 -17.23 -23.57
CA GLN A 175 -7.01 -17.44 -22.88
C GLN A 175 -6.81 -18.29 -21.63
N THR A 176 -7.02 -17.69 -20.47
CA THR A 176 -6.95 -18.38 -19.17
C THR A 176 -8.34 -18.89 -18.82
N PRO A 177 -8.58 -20.23 -18.83
CA PRO A 177 -9.91 -20.77 -18.51
C PRO A 177 -10.42 -20.31 -17.16
N GLY A 178 -11.67 -19.84 -17.12
CA GLY A 178 -12.32 -19.37 -15.89
C GLY A 178 -11.94 -17.95 -15.46
N TYR A 179 -10.98 -17.29 -16.10
CA TYR A 179 -10.65 -15.91 -15.81
C TYR A 179 -11.54 -14.95 -16.60
N ASN A 180 -12.56 -14.42 -15.94
CA ASN A 180 -13.51 -13.48 -16.54
C ASN A 180 -14.02 -12.49 -15.46
N PRO A 181 -13.25 -11.44 -15.15
CA PRO A 181 -13.63 -10.49 -14.11
C PRO A 181 -14.96 -9.79 -14.40
N THR A 182 -15.84 -9.74 -13.40
CA THR A 182 -17.10 -9.01 -13.49
C THR A 182 -16.84 -7.53 -13.21
N VAL A 183 -16.99 -6.68 -14.23
CA VAL A 183 -16.75 -5.22 -14.12
C VAL A 183 -18.04 -4.41 -13.95
N LYS A 184 -19.17 -4.89 -14.46
CA LYS A 184 -20.46 -4.19 -14.37
C LYS A 184 -21.31 -4.76 -13.25
N GLY A 185 -21.74 -3.91 -12.32
CA GLY A 185 -22.67 -4.29 -11.25
C GLY A 185 -24.06 -4.66 -11.79
N ASN A 186 -24.77 -5.49 -11.04
CA ASN A 186 -26.15 -5.85 -11.36
C ASN A 186 -27.10 -4.70 -11.07
N ILE A 187 -27.80 -4.19 -12.09
CA ILE A 187 -28.70 -3.02 -11.97
C ILE A 187 -29.85 -3.23 -10.97
N LYS A 188 -30.31 -4.48 -10.76
CA LYS A 188 -31.34 -4.75 -9.75
C LYS A 188 -30.79 -4.59 -8.33
N GLN A 189 -29.54 -4.97 -8.10
CA GLN A 189 -28.88 -4.77 -6.82
C GLN A 189 -28.57 -3.28 -6.59
N ILE A 190 -28.16 -2.55 -7.62
CA ILE A 190 -27.96 -1.09 -7.54
C ILE A 190 -29.26 -0.36 -7.16
N LYS A 191 -30.42 -0.77 -7.74
CA LYS A 191 -31.71 -0.22 -7.33
C LYS A 191 -32.10 -0.57 -5.89
N LYS A 192 -31.79 -1.80 -5.43
CA LYS A 192 -31.99 -2.16 -4.02
C LYS A 192 -31.10 -1.35 -3.08
N ALA A 193 -29.85 -1.02 -3.52
CA ALA A 193 -28.98 -0.13 -2.74
C ALA A 193 -29.62 1.26 -2.56
N PHE A 194 -30.23 1.79 -3.60
CA PHE A 194 -31.00 3.05 -3.49
C PHE A 194 -32.14 2.95 -2.48
N ASP A 195 -32.91 1.84 -2.50
CA ASP A 195 -34.00 1.65 -1.55
C ASP A 195 -33.48 1.63 -0.10
N LEU A 196 -32.37 0.91 0.17
CA LEU A 196 -31.73 0.88 1.49
C LEU A 196 -31.20 2.25 1.91
N ILE A 197 -30.59 3.01 1.01
CA ILE A 197 -30.11 4.38 1.27
C ILE A 197 -31.28 5.28 1.64
N LYS A 198 -32.41 5.17 0.92
CA LYS A 198 -33.61 5.98 1.17
C LYS A 198 -34.25 5.70 2.53
N GLU A 199 -34.18 4.46 3.00
CA GLU A 199 -34.74 4.04 4.29
C GLU A 199 -33.84 4.38 5.49
N SER A 200 -32.53 4.53 5.25
CA SER A 200 -31.54 4.78 6.29
C SER A 200 -31.69 6.16 6.92
N LYS A 201 -31.41 6.23 8.21
CA LYS A 201 -31.36 7.46 9.01
C LYS A 201 -29.94 7.79 9.50
N ARG A 202 -29.07 6.76 9.54
CA ARG A 202 -27.69 6.86 10.06
C ARG A 202 -26.71 6.17 9.11
N PRO A 203 -26.65 6.61 7.83
CA PRO A 203 -25.74 6.00 6.87
C PRO A 203 -24.29 6.34 7.16
N MET A 204 -23.39 5.38 6.89
CA MET A 204 -21.95 5.56 6.87
C MET A 204 -21.33 4.89 5.65
N ILE A 205 -20.20 5.39 5.18
CA ILE A 205 -19.43 4.82 4.06
C ILE A 205 -18.09 4.36 4.60
N LEU A 206 -17.65 3.16 4.17
CA LEU A 206 -16.31 2.63 4.44
C LEU A 206 -15.60 2.36 3.11
N ALA A 207 -14.59 3.19 2.81
CA ALA A 207 -13.82 3.10 1.58
C ALA A 207 -12.50 2.34 1.79
N GLY A 208 -12.28 1.31 0.97
CA GLY A 208 -11.03 0.56 0.92
C GLY A 208 -10.16 0.94 -0.28
N ALA A 209 -9.03 0.24 -0.44
CA ALA A 209 -8.10 0.42 -1.57
C ALA A 209 -8.76 0.24 -2.94
N GLY A 210 -9.83 -0.57 -3.04
CA GLY A 210 -10.55 -0.80 -4.28
C GLY A 210 -11.12 0.46 -4.91
N VAL A 211 -11.43 1.48 -4.12
CA VAL A 211 -11.87 2.81 -4.62
C VAL A 211 -10.72 3.51 -5.36
N ILE A 212 -9.51 3.50 -4.78
CA ILE A 212 -8.31 4.11 -5.39
C ILE A 212 -7.90 3.35 -6.64
N ILE A 213 -7.89 2.03 -6.56
CA ILE A 213 -7.51 1.12 -7.66
C ILE A 213 -8.44 1.33 -8.86
N ALA A 214 -9.76 1.42 -8.63
CA ALA A 214 -10.76 1.66 -9.66
C ALA A 214 -10.80 3.12 -10.15
N ASN A 215 -9.98 4.02 -9.60
CA ASN A 215 -10.04 5.47 -9.85
C ASN A 215 -11.46 6.05 -9.63
N ALA A 216 -12.13 5.64 -8.54
CA ALA A 216 -13.53 5.95 -8.22
C ALA A 216 -13.68 7.03 -7.13
N CYS A 217 -12.63 7.78 -6.83
CA CYS A 217 -12.63 8.78 -5.74
C CYS A 217 -13.63 9.92 -5.98
N CYS A 218 -13.76 10.38 -7.23
CA CYS A 218 -14.76 11.42 -7.59
C CYS A 218 -16.19 10.90 -7.43
N GLU A 219 -16.44 9.66 -7.83
CA GLU A 219 -17.74 9.00 -7.71
C GLU A 219 -18.10 8.73 -6.25
N LEU A 220 -17.11 8.38 -5.41
CA LEU A 220 -17.26 8.23 -3.97
C LEU A 220 -17.62 9.59 -3.32
N LYS A 221 -16.89 10.65 -3.66
CA LYS A 221 -17.17 12.01 -3.15
C LYS A 221 -18.60 12.42 -3.49
N LYS A 222 -18.99 12.26 -4.76
CA LYS A 222 -20.36 12.56 -5.20
C LYS A 222 -21.42 11.75 -4.43
N LEU A 223 -21.17 10.46 -4.19
CA LEU A 223 -22.08 9.63 -3.39
C LEU A 223 -22.21 10.18 -1.97
N ALA A 224 -21.08 10.40 -1.28
CA ALA A 224 -21.05 10.88 0.10
C ALA A 224 -21.78 12.21 0.27
N GLU A 225 -21.53 13.18 -0.63
CA GLU A 225 -22.21 14.48 -0.64
C GLU A 225 -23.71 14.35 -0.93
N THR A 226 -24.09 13.50 -1.92
CA THR A 226 -25.50 13.32 -2.31
C THR A 226 -26.33 12.72 -1.19
N ILE A 227 -25.82 11.73 -0.46
CA ILE A 227 -26.54 11.10 0.64
C ILE A 227 -26.22 11.70 2.01
N ASN A 228 -25.32 12.69 2.07
CA ASN A 228 -24.82 13.35 3.27
C ASN A 228 -24.34 12.34 4.33
N ALA A 229 -23.51 11.38 3.93
CA ALA A 229 -23.00 10.31 4.79
C ALA A 229 -21.52 10.50 5.14
N PRO A 230 -21.14 10.36 6.43
CA PRO A 230 -19.74 10.35 6.85
C PRO A 230 -18.95 9.20 6.21
N VAL A 231 -17.67 9.46 5.89
CA VAL A 231 -16.77 8.52 5.20
C VAL A 231 -15.61 8.12 6.11
N MET A 232 -15.45 6.83 6.31
CA MET A 232 -14.29 6.20 6.94
C MET A 232 -13.44 5.53 5.87
N THR A 233 -12.15 5.34 6.15
CA THR A 233 -11.25 4.59 5.27
C THR A 233 -10.61 3.41 6.00
N SER A 234 -10.22 2.37 5.26
CA SER A 234 -9.20 1.45 5.74
C SER A 234 -7.81 2.08 5.63
N LEU A 235 -6.78 1.47 6.22
CA LEU A 235 -5.39 1.93 6.07
C LEU A 235 -4.99 2.10 4.59
N LEU A 236 -5.27 1.10 3.76
CA LEU A 236 -4.98 1.14 2.33
C LEU A 236 -5.97 1.98 1.51
N GLY A 237 -7.07 2.41 2.14
CA GLY A 237 -8.05 3.31 1.56
C GLY A 237 -7.75 4.80 1.79
N LYS A 238 -6.69 5.14 2.53
CA LYS A 238 -6.30 6.55 2.74
C LYS A 238 -6.08 7.26 1.42
N GLY A 239 -6.68 8.44 1.28
CA GLY A 239 -6.70 9.20 0.03
C GLY A 239 -7.81 8.78 -0.96
N ALA A 240 -8.64 7.76 -0.66
CA ALA A 240 -9.86 7.48 -1.42
C ALA A 240 -10.89 8.61 -1.28
N PHE A 241 -10.85 9.31 -0.18
CA PHE A 241 -11.63 10.49 0.15
C PHE A 241 -10.68 11.52 0.78
N ASP A 242 -10.87 12.80 0.47
CA ASP A 242 -10.07 13.89 1.03
C ASP A 242 -10.27 13.94 2.55
N GLU A 243 -9.21 13.69 3.32
CA GLU A 243 -9.29 13.61 4.78
C GLU A 243 -9.48 14.97 5.45
N THR A 244 -9.32 16.07 4.71
CA THR A 244 -9.63 17.44 5.18
C THR A 244 -11.12 17.79 5.02
N ASP A 245 -11.89 16.99 4.30
CA ASP A 245 -13.33 17.18 4.13
C ASP A 245 -14.07 16.97 5.47
N ASP A 246 -15.12 17.73 5.67
CA ASP A 246 -15.95 17.63 6.88
C ASP A 246 -16.59 16.25 7.07
N LEU A 247 -16.91 15.55 5.97
CA LEU A 247 -17.46 14.20 6.00
C LEU A 247 -16.42 13.12 6.30
N ALA A 248 -15.12 13.41 6.18
CA ALA A 248 -14.06 12.43 6.44
C ALA A 248 -13.90 12.17 7.94
N LEU A 249 -14.00 10.92 8.38
CA LEU A 249 -13.78 10.53 9.78
C LEU A 249 -12.39 9.96 10.02
N GLY A 250 -11.63 9.68 8.96
CA GLY A 250 -10.33 9.03 9.01
C GLY A 250 -10.44 7.51 9.07
N MET A 251 -9.37 6.86 9.54
CA MET A 251 -9.24 5.41 9.50
C MET A 251 -10.12 4.70 10.53
N LEU A 252 -10.74 3.59 10.13
CA LEU A 252 -11.43 2.61 10.98
C LEU A 252 -10.50 1.42 11.27
N GLY A 253 -10.58 0.86 12.47
CA GLY A 253 -9.94 -0.43 12.79
C GLY A 253 -9.09 -0.43 14.06
N MET A 254 -8.17 -1.41 14.18
CA MET A 254 -7.35 -1.65 15.38
C MET A 254 -6.64 -0.39 15.89
N HIS A 255 -6.11 0.41 15.00
CA HIS A 255 -5.54 1.73 15.26
C HIS A 255 -6.40 2.82 14.58
N GLY A 256 -7.71 2.68 14.60
CA GLY A 256 -8.64 3.62 13.98
C GLY A 256 -8.79 4.92 14.76
N ARG A 257 -9.31 5.93 14.10
CA ARG A 257 -9.74 7.16 14.79
C ARG A 257 -10.88 6.82 15.75
N LYS A 258 -10.85 7.42 16.94
CA LYS A 258 -11.88 7.14 17.97
C LYS A 258 -13.30 7.40 17.46
N VAL A 259 -13.52 8.48 16.71
CA VAL A 259 -14.83 8.79 16.12
C VAL A 259 -15.30 7.71 15.14
N SER A 260 -14.41 7.16 14.33
CA SER A 260 -14.75 6.08 13.39
C SER A 260 -15.14 4.80 14.13
N ASN A 261 -14.33 4.41 15.13
CA ASN A 261 -14.54 3.18 15.89
C ASN A 261 -15.77 3.25 16.82
N ASP A 262 -16.03 4.39 17.44
CA ASP A 262 -17.16 4.54 18.38
C ASP A 262 -18.50 4.54 17.64
N TYR A 263 -18.58 5.15 16.45
CA TYR A 263 -19.88 5.40 15.79
C TYR A 263 -20.25 4.40 14.69
N ILE A 264 -19.35 3.50 14.28
CA ILE A 264 -19.69 2.48 13.27
C ILE A 264 -20.82 1.56 13.75
N ASN A 265 -20.83 1.18 15.02
CA ASN A 265 -21.85 0.33 15.61
C ASN A 265 -23.20 1.04 15.86
N GLU A 266 -23.24 2.36 15.76
CA GLU A 266 -24.46 3.17 15.88
C GLU A 266 -25.14 3.42 14.52
N SER A 267 -24.47 3.09 13.41
CA SER A 267 -25.01 3.23 12.07
C SER A 267 -26.14 2.23 11.82
N ASP A 268 -27.09 2.56 10.94
CA ASP A 268 -28.11 1.63 10.47
C ASP A 268 -27.88 1.15 9.05
N LEU A 269 -26.93 1.77 8.33
CA LEU A 269 -26.49 1.38 6.99
C LEU A 269 -25.00 1.65 6.82
N LEU A 270 -24.25 0.63 6.43
CA LEU A 270 -22.86 0.70 6.02
C LEU A 270 -22.72 0.41 4.53
N ILE A 271 -22.19 1.37 3.78
CA ILE A 271 -21.83 1.17 2.37
C ILE A 271 -20.32 0.92 2.31
N ALA A 272 -19.93 -0.35 2.18
CA ALA A 272 -18.55 -0.79 2.14
C ALA A 272 -18.10 -0.98 0.68
N ILE A 273 -17.02 -0.29 0.27
CA ILE A 273 -16.59 -0.20 -1.12
C ILE A 273 -15.13 -0.59 -1.26
N GLY A 274 -14.87 -1.70 -1.99
CA GLY A 274 -13.51 -2.17 -2.26
C GLY A 274 -12.70 -2.48 -1.01
N ILE A 275 -13.31 -3.15 -0.03
CA ILE A 275 -12.73 -3.49 1.27
C ILE A 275 -12.90 -4.96 1.61
N ARG A 276 -11.91 -5.57 2.25
CA ARG A 276 -11.89 -7.01 2.59
C ARG A 276 -12.37 -7.34 4.00
N PHE A 277 -12.70 -6.37 4.82
CA PHE A 277 -13.07 -6.57 6.23
C PHE A 277 -12.08 -7.46 6.99
N SER A 278 -10.78 -7.09 6.93
CA SER A 278 -9.74 -7.80 7.70
C SER A 278 -9.94 -7.60 9.21
N ASP A 279 -9.34 -8.50 10.00
CA ASP A 279 -9.33 -8.43 11.47
C ASP A 279 -8.79 -7.09 12.00
N ARG A 280 -7.87 -6.46 11.26
CA ARG A 280 -7.36 -5.12 11.59
C ARG A 280 -8.36 -4.01 11.37
N THR A 281 -9.40 -4.24 10.56
CA THR A 281 -10.47 -3.26 10.29
C THR A 281 -11.68 -3.49 11.18
N THR A 282 -12.02 -4.75 11.47
CA THR A 282 -13.28 -5.10 12.15
C THR A 282 -13.13 -5.29 13.66
N GLY A 283 -11.95 -5.68 14.13
CA GLY A 283 -11.83 -6.26 15.46
C GLY A 283 -12.62 -7.59 15.54
N ARG A 284 -13.27 -7.86 16.67
CA ARG A 284 -14.09 -9.05 16.88
C ARG A 284 -15.35 -9.00 16.01
N LEU A 285 -15.51 -10.00 15.14
CA LEU A 285 -16.53 -10.02 14.08
C LEU A 285 -17.97 -10.01 14.61
N ASP A 286 -18.25 -10.73 15.70
CA ASP A 286 -19.61 -10.82 16.27
C ASP A 286 -20.13 -9.52 16.90
N SER A 287 -19.24 -8.56 17.12
CA SER A 287 -19.54 -7.23 17.67
C SER A 287 -19.32 -6.09 16.66
N PHE A 288 -18.99 -6.41 15.42
CA PHE A 288 -18.80 -5.42 14.38
C PHE A 288 -20.12 -5.11 13.67
N ALA A 289 -20.62 -3.88 13.85
CA ALA A 289 -21.83 -3.37 13.19
C ALA A 289 -23.04 -4.34 13.27
N PRO A 290 -23.39 -4.89 14.46
CA PRO A 290 -24.30 -6.04 14.60
C PRO A 290 -25.74 -5.73 14.15
N ASP A 291 -26.19 -4.47 14.27
CA ASP A 291 -27.53 -4.03 13.89
C ASP A 291 -27.56 -3.19 12.60
N THR A 292 -26.45 -3.18 11.86
CA THR A 292 -26.24 -2.36 10.66
C THR A 292 -26.45 -3.18 9.40
N LYS A 293 -27.30 -2.72 8.48
CA LYS A 293 -27.40 -3.30 7.15
C LYS A 293 -26.13 -2.98 6.35
N ILE A 294 -25.56 -3.98 5.66
CA ILE A 294 -24.31 -3.84 4.92
C ILE A 294 -24.53 -4.01 3.42
N ILE A 295 -24.22 -2.95 2.66
CA ILE A 295 -24.03 -3.01 1.22
C ILE A 295 -22.55 -3.20 0.97
N HIS A 296 -22.14 -4.32 0.33
CA HIS A 296 -20.74 -4.58 0.02
C HIS A 296 -20.51 -4.56 -1.49
N ILE A 297 -19.73 -3.60 -1.95
CA ILE A 297 -19.31 -3.41 -3.33
C ILE A 297 -17.87 -3.87 -3.47
N ASP A 298 -17.61 -4.93 -4.21
CA ASP A 298 -16.27 -5.42 -4.47
C ASP A 298 -16.17 -6.08 -5.87
N ILE A 299 -14.99 -6.01 -6.47
CA ILE A 299 -14.71 -6.64 -7.76
C ILE A 299 -14.44 -8.13 -7.59
N ASP A 300 -13.97 -8.55 -6.42
CA ASP A 300 -13.69 -9.94 -6.10
C ASP A 300 -14.88 -10.59 -5.38
N PRO A 301 -15.64 -11.48 -6.07
CA PRO A 301 -16.78 -12.12 -5.45
C PRO A 301 -16.42 -13.00 -4.23
N ALA A 302 -15.15 -13.41 -4.12
CA ALA A 302 -14.69 -14.23 -3.00
C ALA A 302 -14.51 -13.43 -1.69
N GLU A 303 -14.41 -12.11 -1.76
CA GLU A 303 -14.32 -11.25 -0.56
C GLU A 303 -15.70 -10.90 0.02
N ILE A 304 -16.76 -10.98 -0.80
CA ILE A 304 -18.11 -10.63 -0.35
C ILE A 304 -18.67 -11.71 0.58
N GLY A 305 -19.04 -11.31 1.81
CA GLY A 305 -19.59 -12.23 2.80
C GLY A 305 -18.56 -13.20 3.41
N LYS A 306 -17.26 -12.98 3.17
CA LYS A 306 -16.19 -13.85 3.68
C LYS A 306 -15.98 -13.70 5.19
N ASN A 307 -15.96 -12.48 5.69
CA ASN A 307 -15.68 -12.18 7.09
C ASN A 307 -16.89 -11.57 7.82
N VAL A 308 -17.69 -10.76 7.13
CA VAL A 308 -18.86 -10.07 7.67
C VAL A 308 -20.08 -10.42 6.84
N ASP A 309 -21.20 -10.69 7.50
CA ASP A 309 -22.46 -10.94 6.81
C ASP A 309 -22.90 -9.69 6.03
N VAL A 310 -23.43 -9.90 4.81
CA VAL A 310 -23.75 -8.84 3.86
C VAL A 310 -25.22 -8.92 3.45
N ASP A 311 -25.98 -7.85 3.66
CA ASP A 311 -27.40 -7.77 3.25
C ASP A 311 -27.55 -7.58 1.74
N LEU A 312 -26.66 -6.82 1.13
CA LEU A 312 -26.70 -6.54 -0.29
C LEU A 312 -25.32 -6.61 -0.93
N PRO A 313 -24.95 -7.76 -1.56
CA PRO A 313 -23.72 -7.88 -2.33
C PRO A 313 -23.86 -7.22 -3.71
N ILE A 314 -22.85 -6.46 -4.16
CA ILE A 314 -22.76 -5.93 -5.51
C ILE A 314 -21.37 -6.23 -6.08
N VAL A 315 -21.26 -7.26 -6.91
CA VAL A 315 -19.99 -7.64 -7.56
C VAL A 315 -19.75 -6.76 -8.77
N GLY A 316 -18.58 -6.13 -8.85
CA GLY A 316 -18.13 -5.36 -10.00
C GLY A 316 -17.11 -4.29 -9.64
N ASP A 317 -16.65 -3.58 -10.66
CA ASP A 317 -15.72 -2.46 -10.50
C ASP A 317 -16.39 -1.30 -9.76
N ALA A 318 -15.68 -0.76 -8.76
CA ALA A 318 -16.23 0.28 -7.88
C ALA A 318 -16.66 1.53 -8.65
N ARG A 319 -15.89 1.98 -9.65
CA ARG A 319 -16.24 3.16 -10.45
C ARG A 319 -17.54 2.94 -11.24
N ASN A 320 -17.63 1.82 -11.96
CA ASN A 320 -18.82 1.50 -12.75
C ASN A 320 -20.09 1.40 -11.89
N ILE A 321 -19.97 0.82 -10.69
CA ILE A 321 -21.10 0.71 -9.75
C ILE A 321 -21.46 2.07 -9.19
N LEU A 322 -20.50 2.86 -8.72
CA LEU A 322 -20.75 4.19 -8.16
C LEU A 322 -21.31 5.16 -9.20
N GLU A 323 -20.82 5.14 -10.45
CA GLU A 323 -21.42 5.92 -11.55
C GLU A 323 -22.90 5.56 -11.75
N SER A 324 -23.21 4.27 -11.70
CA SER A 324 -24.59 3.79 -11.86
C SER A 324 -25.48 4.13 -10.67
N LEU A 325 -24.94 4.02 -9.45
CA LEU A 325 -25.66 4.36 -8.22
C LEU A 325 -25.92 5.87 -8.13
N ASN A 326 -24.93 6.71 -8.45
CA ASN A 326 -25.06 8.17 -8.50
C ASN A 326 -26.12 8.63 -9.53
N LYS A 327 -26.29 7.90 -10.65
CA LYS A 327 -27.36 8.16 -11.62
C LYS A 327 -28.75 7.82 -11.06
N VAL A 328 -28.86 6.74 -10.29
CA VAL A 328 -30.13 6.34 -9.65
C VAL A 328 -30.50 7.30 -8.52
N LEU A 329 -29.50 7.90 -7.87
CA LEU A 329 -29.67 8.89 -6.81
C LEU A 329 -29.94 10.32 -7.33
N ASP A 330 -30.02 10.53 -8.64
CA ASP A 330 -30.28 11.86 -9.20
C ASP A 330 -31.63 12.41 -8.68
N GLY A 331 -31.59 13.60 -8.10
CA GLY A 331 -32.76 14.24 -7.46
C GLY A 331 -33.07 13.71 -6.04
N TYR A 332 -32.26 12.79 -5.48
CA TYR A 332 -32.40 12.39 -4.08
C TYR A 332 -31.97 13.53 -3.14
N ALA A 333 -32.72 13.69 -2.05
CA ALA A 333 -32.36 14.58 -0.94
C ALA A 333 -32.42 13.80 0.39
N PRO A 334 -31.39 13.91 1.24
CA PRO A 334 -31.36 13.23 2.52
C PRO A 334 -32.45 13.74 3.46
N SER A 335 -32.97 12.88 4.33
CA SER A 335 -33.96 13.23 5.33
C SER A 335 -33.36 14.11 6.45
N ASN A 336 -34.22 14.73 7.26
CA ASN A 336 -33.75 15.49 8.43
C ASN A 336 -32.98 14.58 9.42
N ASP A 337 -33.43 13.33 9.61
CA ASP A 337 -32.75 12.36 10.49
C ASP A 337 -31.30 12.13 10.05
N VAL A 338 -31.05 12.01 8.73
CA VAL A 338 -29.69 11.86 8.16
C VAL A 338 -28.86 13.12 8.41
N ASN A 339 -29.45 14.30 8.19
CA ASN A 339 -28.73 15.57 8.41
C ASN A 339 -28.35 15.75 9.88
N ASP A 340 -29.27 15.43 10.81
CA ASP A 340 -29.03 15.51 12.26
C ASP A 340 -27.93 14.52 12.69
N TRP A 341 -27.96 13.28 12.15
CA TRP A 341 -26.92 12.29 12.36
C TRP A 341 -25.54 12.80 11.91
N THR A 342 -25.44 13.28 10.69
CA THR A 342 -24.18 13.75 10.13
C THR A 342 -23.64 14.96 10.88
N ASN A 343 -24.49 15.90 11.26
CA ASN A 343 -24.09 17.05 12.06
C ASN A 343 -23.60 16.64 13.46
N MET A 344 -24.25 15.68 14.10
CA MET A 344 -23.80 15.12 15.37
C MET A 344 -22.42 14.48 15.24
N ILE A 345 -22.20 13.66 14.20
CA ILE A 345 -20.89 13.02 13.95
C ILE A 345 -19.79 14.06 13.70
N LYS A 346 -20.07 15.11 12.92
CA LYS A 346 -19.11 16.22 12.69
C LYS A 346 -18.73 16.91 14.01
N ALA A 347 -19.68 17.16 14.89
CA ALA A 347 -19.39 17.72 16.21
C ALA A 347 -18.52 16.76 17.05
N LYS A 348 -18.83 15.45 17.03
CA LYS A 348 -18.04 14.44 17.73
C LYS A 348 -16.63 14.28 17.18
N LYS A 349 -16.44 14.39 15.84
CA LYS A 349 -15.12 14.42 15.23
C LYS A 349 -14.24 15.51 15.86
N GLN A 350 -14.76 16.71 16.04
CA GLN A 350 -14.02 17.82 16.66
C GLN A 350 -13.71 17.58 18.15
N GLU A 351 -14.69 17.03 18.90
CA GLU A 351 -14.49 16.72 20.33
C GLU A 351 -13.42 15.62 20.57
N LEU A 352 -13.22 14.73 19.61
CA LEU A 352 -12.37 13.55 19.71
C LEU A 352 -11.04 13.71 18.94
N LEU A 353 -10.67 14.93 18.54
CA LEU A 353 -9.37 15.19 17.91
C LEU A 353 -8.23 14.91 18.91
N PRO A 354 -7.21 14.14 18.49
CA PRO A 354 -6.03 13.92 19.32
C PRO A 354 -5.19 15.20 19.42
N ARG A 355 -4.70 15.47 20.63
CA ARG A 355 -3.82 16.61 20.90
C ARG A 355 -2.45 16.40 20.24
N VAL A 356 -1.92 17.48 19.67
CA VAL A 356 -0.53 17.59 19.23
C VAL A 356 0.15 18.70 20.05
N SER A 357 1.26 18.39 20.70
CA SER A 357 2.10 19.37 21.42
C SER A 357 3.36 19.61 20.62
N TYR A 358 3.69 20.87 20.37
CA TYR A 358 4.85 21.27 19.56
C TYR A 358 6.08 21.64 20.40
N ASP A 359 6.00 21.54 21.73
CA ASP A 359 7.06 22.00 22.64
C ASP A 359 7.72 20.84 23.41
N ASP A 360 7.33 19.60 23.18
CA ASP A 360 7.82 18.45 23.93
C ASP A 360 9.20 17.97 23.44
N VAL A 361 10.12 17.76 24.39
CA VAL A 361 11.42 17.11 24.18
C VAL A 361 11.55 15.96 25.20
N PRO A 362 11.82 14.72 24.76
CA PRO A 362 12.04 14.28 23.38
C PRO A 362 10.82 14.47 22.49
N LEU A 363 11.06 14.64 21.19
CA LEU A 363 10.01 14.88 20.18
C LEU A 363 8.93 13.80 20.23
N LYS A 364 7.68 14.23 20.18
CA LYS A 364 6.56 13.29 20.06
C LYS A 364 6.35 12.89 18.60
N PRO A 365 6.11 11.59 18.31
CA PRO A 365 5.91 11.13 16.93
C PRO A 365 4.81 11.89 16.19
N GLN A 366 3.68 12.19 16.87
CA GLN A 366 2.58 12.95 16.30
C GLN A 366 2.99 14.36 15.86
N THR A 367 3.86 15.01 16.62
CA THR A 367 4.40 16.33 16.28
C THR A 367 5.25 16.26 15.02
N VAL A 368 6.14 15.28 14.95
CA VAL A 368 6.99 15.06 13.77
C VAL A 368 6.14 14.83 12.51
N ILE A 369 5.09 14.01 12.59
CA ILE A 369 4.21 13.78 11.43
C ILE A 369 3.44 15.04 11.04
N LYS A 370 2.99 15.85 12.00
CA LYS A 370 2.32 17.12 11.69
C LYS A 370 3.28 18.13 11.06
N GLU A 371 4.51 18.24 11.53
CA GLU A 371 5.55 19.07 10.92
C GLU A 371 5.84 18.62 9.47
N ILE A 372 5.87 17.30 9.21
CA ILE A 372 6.00 16.74 7.87
C ILE A 372 4.78 17.14 7.01
N ALA A 373 3.57 16.99 7.54
CA ALA A 373 2.34 17.33 6.81
C ALA A 373 2.28 18.83 6.45
N GLU A 374 2.74 19.70 7.33
CA GLU A 374 2.78 21.14 7.10
C GLU A 374 3.84 21.59 6.07
N ALA A 375 4.90 20.79 5.88
CA ALA A 375 5.94 21.07 4.89
C ALA A 375 5.59 20.52 3.49
N LEU A 376 4.64 19.60 3.37
CA LEU A 376 4.32 18.91 2.13
C LEU A 376 3.12 19.52 1.41
N ILE A 377 3.18 19.49 0.09
CA ILE A 377 2.05 19.82 -0.78
C ILE A 377 1.14 18.58 -0.98
N PRO A 378 -0.12 18.75 -1.39
CA PRO A 378 -1.06 17.62 -1.59
C PRO A 378 -0.60 16.60 -2.65
N GLU A 379 0.31 16.95 -3.54
CA GLU A 379 0.90 16.10 -4.56
C GLU A 379 2.00 15.19 -4.01
N ALA A 380 2.57 15.51 -2.86
CA ALA A 380 3.64 14.72 -2.25
C ALA A 380 3.20 13.29 -1.96
N ILE A 381 4.09 12.34 -2.20
CA ILE A 381 3.86 10.93 -1.93
C ILE A 381 4.53 10.57 -0.61
N LEU A 382 3.75 10.06 0.32
CA LEU A 382 4.23 9.51 1.57
C LEU A 382 4.23 7.98 1.50
N THR A 383 5.40 7.38 1.68
CA THR A 383 5.48 5.94 1.91
C THR A 383 5.77 5.68 3.39
N THR A 384 5.28 4.58 3.93
CA THR A 384 5.59 4.19 5.30
C THR A 384 6.21 2.81 5.37
N ASP A 385 7.14 2.63 6.28
CA ASP A 385 7.49 1.30 6.75
C ASP A 385 6.41 0.80 7.73
N VAL A 386 6.57 -0.39 8.29
CA VAL A 386 5.59 -1.04 9.15
C VAL A 386 5.98 -0.95 10.63
N GLY A 387 5.00 -0.60 11.45
CA GLY A 387 5.14 -0.46 12.89
C GLY A 387 4.42 0.78 13.43
N GLN A 388 4.90 1.32 14.55
CA GLN A 388 4.34 2.56 15.10
C GLN A 388 4.47 3.73 14.13
N ASN A 389 5.57 3.83 13.38
CA ASN A 389 5.79 4.85 12.35
C ASN A 389 4.62 4.91 11.34
N GLN A 390 4.15 3.75 10.87
CA GLN A 390 3.01 3.60 9.96
C GLN A 390 1.73 4.15 10.59
N MET A 391 1.48 3.81 11.84
CA MET A 391 0.26 4.21 12.54
C MET A 391 0.27 5.70 12.88
N TRP A 392 1.42 6.25 13.30
CA TRP A 392 1.58 7.69 13.49
C TRP A 392 1.31 8.45 12.19
N ALA A 393 1.90 8.00 11.07
CA ALA A 393 1.64 8.58 9.76
C ALA A 393 0.16 8.47 9.37
N ALA A 394 -0.47 7.30 9.57
CA ALA A 394 -1.88 7.11 9.24
C ALA A 394 -2.83 8.02 10.04
N HIS A 395 -2.45 8.38 11.28
CA HIS A 395 -3.26 9.24 12.14
C HIS A 395 -3.07 10.74 11.92
N PHE A 396 -1.84 11.17 11.66
CA PHE A 396 -1.49 12.59 11.71
C PHE A 396 -1.11 13.21 10.37
N PHE A 397 -1.08 12.40 9.30
CA PHE A 397 -0.95 12.87 7.93
C PHE A 397 -2.30 12.76 7.22
N ASP A 398 -2.96 13.89 6.98
CA ASP A 398 -4.25 13.94 6.30
C ASP A 398 -4.01 13.88 4.77
N THR A 399 -4.36 12.76 4.15
CA THR A 399 -4.15 12.49 2.73
C THR A 399 -5.28 13.11 1.91
N GLN A 400 -4.95 14.07 1.04
CA GLN A 400 -5.94 14.84 0.27
C GLN A 400 -6.21 14.25 -1.13
N LYS A 401 -5.26 13.50 -1.68
CA LYS A 401 -5.33 12.95 -3.05
C LYS A 401 -5.09 11.45 -3.08
N PRO A 402 -5.71 10.74 -4.02
CA PRO A 402 -5.47 9.31 -4.19
C PRO A 402 -4.01 9.01 -4.56
N ARG A 403 -3.53 7.82 -4.21
CA ARG A 403 -2.17 7.32 -4.50
C ARG A 403 -1.04 8.10 -3.83
N LYS A 404 -1.34 8.95 -2.84
CA LYS A 404 -0.35 9.75 -2.12
C LYS A 404 0.03 9.20 -0.74
N PHE A 405 -0.59 8.10 -0.32
CA PHE A 405 -0.23 7.35 0.87
C PHE A 405 -0.01 5.87 0.50
N ILE A 406 1.23 5.39 0.61
CA ILE A 406 1.63 4.04 0.20
C ILE A 406 2.22 3.29 1.39
N SER A 407 1.62 2.16 1.75
CA SER A 407 1.97 1.43 2.97
C SER A 407 1.67 -0.06 2.80
N SER A 408 2.43 -0.94 3.46
CA SER A 408 2.13 -2.38 3.50
C SER A 408 1.07 -2.65 4.57
N GLY A 409 -0.18 -2.83 4.15
CA GLY A 409 -1.32 -2.97 5.05
C GLY A 409 -1.81 -4.41 5.24
N GLY A 410 -1.61 -5.29 4.27
CA GLY A 410 -2.07 -6.68 4.30
C GLY A 410 -1.06 -7.64 4.92
N LEU A 411 0.15 -7.69 4.37
CA LEU A 411 1.23 -8.53 4.91
C LEU A 411 1.95 -7.86 6.09
N GLY A 412 2.04 -6.52 6.07
CA GLY A 412 2.70 -5.77 7.14
C GLY A 412 4.22 -5.95 7.14
N THR A 413 4.84 -5.75 5.98
CA THR A 413 6.25 -6.05 5.75
C THR A 413 7.15 -4.91 6.22
N MET A 414 7.95 -5.15 7.27
CA MET A 414 9.06 -4.26 7.62
C MET A 414 10.11 -4.25 6.49
N GLY A 415 10.67 -3.07 6.20
CA GLY A 415 11.56 -2.85 5.07
C GLY A 415 10.85 -2.53 3.75
N PHE A 416 9.52 -2.29 3.79
CA PHE A 416 8.75 -1.90 2.61
C PHE A 416 8.93 -0.42 2.24
N GLY A 417 8.93 0.48 3.25
CA GLY A 417 8.73 1.92 3.06
C GLY A 417 9.75 2.58 2.13
N PHE A 418 11.04 2.38 2.38
CA PHE A 418 12.11 3.03 1.64
C PHE A 418 12.24 2.52 0.19
N PRO A 419 12.27 1.21 -0.11
CA PRO A 419 12.24 0.74 -1.49
C PRO A 419 10.96 1.14 -2.25
N ALA A 420 9.80 1.16 -1.59
CA ALA A 420 8.56 1.65 -2.22
C ALA A 420 8.65 3.13 -2.58
N ALA A 421 9.35 3.95 -1.78
CA ALA A 421 9.63 5.35 -2.10
C ALA A 421 10.51 5.50 -3.35
N ILE A 422 11.51 4.62 -3.52
CA ILE A 422 12.31 4.57 -4.75
C ILE A 422 11.41 4.34 -5.96
N GLY A 423 10.55 3.33 -5.90
CA GLY A 423 9.59 3.05 -6.96
C GLY A 423 8.62 4.19 -7.22
N ALA A 424 8.09 4.82 -6.18
CA ALA A 424 7.19 5.95 -6.29
C ALA A 424 7.87 7.17 -6.92
N LYS A 425 9.14 7.43 -6.58
CA LYS A 425 9.92 8.54 -7.18
C LYS A 425 10.20 8.32 -8.65
N VAL A 426 10.53 7.10 -9.04
CA VAL A 426 10.69 6.73 -10.47
C VAL A 426 9.37 6.87 -11.23
N ALA A 427 8.25 6.52 -10.59
CA ALA A 427 6.91 6.64 -11.20
C ALA A 427 6.43 8.08 -11.36
N CYS A 428 6.77 8.96 -10.40
CA CYS A 428 6.32 10.34 -10.29
C CYS A 428 7.52 11.26 -10.02
N PRO A 429 8.38 11.51 -11.01
CA PRO A 429 9.65 12.21 -10.83
C PRO A 429 9.50 13.66 -10.36
N GLU A 430 8.38 14.31 -10.66
CA GLU A 430 8.12 15.70 -10.27
C GLU A 430 7.58 15.85 -8.84
N ASP A 431 6.99 14.78 -8.29
CA ASP A 431 6.38 14.83 -6.97
C ASP A 431 7.45 14.66 -5.86
N PRO A 432 7.37 15.41 -4.76
CA PRO A 432 8.17 15.09 -3.57
C PRO A 432 7.81 13.71 -3.03
N VAL A 433 8.80 12.90 -2.68
CA VAL A 433 8.59 11.57 -2.10
C VAL A 433 9.30 11.47 -0.76
N VAL A 434 8.52 11.19 0.28
CA VAL A 434 8.99 11.05 1.66
C VAL A 434 8.69 9.64 2.16
N SER A 435 9.70 8.95 2.67
CA SER A 435 9.56 7.64 3.30
C SER A 435 9.68 7.77 4.81
N ILE A 436 8.62 7.41 5.55
CA ILE A 436 8.63 7.37 7.01
C ILE A 436 8.94 5.96 7.48
N ASN A 437 10.05 5.81 8.18
CA ASN A 437 10.56 4.51 8.60
C ASN A 437 10.79 4.50 10.11
N GLY A 438 10.61 3.36 10.76
CA GLY A 438 11.20 3.11 12.07
C GLY A 438 12.66 2.70 11.92
N ASP A 439 13.46 2.92 12.94
CA ASP A 439 14.88 2.54 12.96
C ASP A 439 15.10 1.04 12.68
N GLY A 440 14.27 0.16 13.26
CA GLY A 440 14.35 -1.27 13.01
C GLY A 440 14.02 -1.67 11.58
N GLY A 441 12.99 -1.08 10.97
CA GLY A 441 12.59 -1.38 9.59
C GLY A 441 13.58 -0.83 8.57
N PHE A 442 14.07 0.39 8.78
CA PHE A 442 15.06 1.01 7.90
C PHE A 442 16.37 0.19 7.83
N LEU A 443 16.80 -0.41 8.95
CA LEU A 443 18.00 -1.26 8.98
C LEU A 443 17.89 -2.52 8.11
N MET A 444 16.68 -2.97 7.78
CA MET A 444 16.48 -4.12 6.89
C MET A 444 16.77 -3.78 5.41
N VAL A 445 16.76 -2.49 5.05
CA VAL A 445 16.84 -2.01 3.66
C VAL A 445 17.78 -0.80 3.48
N CYS A 446 18.57 -0.48 4.48
CA CYS A 446 19.48 0.68 4.47
C CYS A 446 20.51 0.65 3.33
N GLN A 447 20.83 -0.53 2.78
CA GLN A 447 21.70 -0.68 1.61
C GLN A 447 21.13 0.02 0.36
N GLU A 448 19.84 0.27 0.30
CA GLU A 448 19.20 1.00 -0.81
C GLU A 448 19.53 2.50 -0.82
N LEU A 449 20.22 3.00 0.22
CA LEU A 449 20.91 4.31 0.17
C LEU A 449 21.89 4.38 -1.00
N ALA A 450 22.57 3.27 -1.31
CA ALA A 450 23.42 3.19 -2.50
C ALA A 450 22.60 3.35 -3.80
N THR A 451 21.40 2.80 -3.86
CA THR A 451 20.52 2.90 -5.02
C THR A 451 20.07 4.35 -5.26
N VAL A 452 19.58 5.04 -4.22
CA VAL A 452 19.14 6.43 -4.37
C VAL A 452 20.30 7.36 -4.73
N ARG A 453 21.50 7.07 -4.23
CA ARG A 453 22.70 7.86 -4.56
C ARG A 453 23.20 7.61 -5.98
N GLU A 454 23.19 6.35 -6.44
CA GLU A 454 23.66 5.99 -7.79
C GLU A 454 22.81 6.61 -8.89
N TYR A 455 21.50 6.69 -8.68
CA TYR A 455 20.56 7.22 -9.67
C TYR A 455 20.11 8.66 -9.37
N ASP A 456 20.75 9.32 -8.40
CA ASP A 456 20.41 10.67 -7.93
C ASP A 456 18.88 10.84 -7.73
N LEU A 457 18.26 9.84 -7.10
CA LEU A 457 16.80 9.85 -6.83
C LEU A 457 16.51 10.69 -5.57
N PRO A 458 15.86 11.85 -5.68
CA PRO A 458 15.57 12.72 -4.56
C PRO A 458 14.44 12.16 -3.69
N VAL A 459 14.75 11.08 -2.97
CA VAL A 459 13.90 10.47 -1.95
C VAL A 459 14.36 10.98 -0.58
N ILE A 460 13.40 11.46 0.22
CA ILE A 460 13.66 11.92 1.58
C ILE A 460 13.32 10.76 2.52
N ALA A 461 14.33 10.15 3.11
CA ALA A 461 14.17 9.09 4.11
C ALA A 461 14.10 9.70 5.51
N VAL A 462 12.93 9.64 6.16
CA VAL A 462 12.76 10.00 7.57
C VAL A 462 12.85 8.74 8.41
N VAL A 463 13.81 8.68 9.31
CA VAL A 463 13.97 7.58 10.28
C VAL A 463 13.56 8.08 11.65
N LEU A 464 12.45 7.57 12.17
CA LEU A 464 11.98 7.81 13.53
C LEU A 464 12.76 6.89 14.47
N GLU A 465 13.79 7.44 15.12
CA GLU A 465 14.68 6.70 16.02
C GLU A 465 14.13 6.72 17.45
N ASN A 466 13.65 5.58 17.92
CA ASN A 466 13.30 5.38 19.33
C ASN A 466 14.05 4.20 19.97
N ARG A 467 14.93 3.54 19.22
CA ARG A 467 15.74 2.38 19.61
C ARG A 467 14.92 1.18 20.09
N THR A 468 13.72 1.04 19.53
CA THR A 468 12.83 -0.08 19.84
C THR A 468 12.17 -0.62 18.60
N LEU A 469 11.79 -1.91 18.62
CA LEU A 469 10.76 -2.43 17.73
C LEU A 469 9.40 -1.95 18.24
N GLY A 470 9.09 -0.67 17.99
CA GLY A 470 8.10 0.12 18.72
C GLY A 470 6.71 -0.52 18.84
N MET A 471 6.17 -1.13 17.77
CA MET A 471 4.87 -1.79 17.84
C MET A 471 4.90 -3.03 18.76
N VAL A 472 5.94 -3.85 18.67
CA VAL A 472 6.09 -5.03 19.54
C VAL A 472 6.36 -4.61 20.99
N TYR A 473 7.18 -3.58 21.19
CA TYR A 473 7.43 -2.98 22.51
C TYR A 473 6.12 -2.48 23.15
N GLN A 474 5.28 -1.77 22.39
CA GLN A 474 3.97 -1.31 22.85
C GLN A 474 3.06 -2.47 23.25
N TRP A 475 3.00 -3.55 22.46
CA TRP A 475 2.22 -4.75 22.81
C TRP A 475 2.73 -5.42 24.07
N GLN A 476 4.05 -5.55 24.22
CA GLN A 476 4.65 -6.11 25.44
C GLN A 476 4.35 -5.22 26.66
N SER A 477 4.32 -3.91 26.48
CA SER A 477 3.97 -2.96 27.54
C SER A 477 2.53 -3.09 27.98
N LEU A 478 1.58 -3.15 27.03
CA LEU A 478 0.15 -3.13 27.30
C LEU A 478 -0.41 -4.50 27.67
N LEU A 479 0.08 -5.58 27.06
CA LEU A 479 -0.55 -6.91 27.13
C LEU A 479 0.30 -7.95 27.91
N TYR A 480 1.61 -7.70 28.08
CA TYR A 480 2.53 -8.67 28.66
C TYR A 480 3.31 -8.13 29.88
N ASN A 481 2.68 -7.27 30.68
CA ASN A 481 3.23 -6.74 31.95
C ASN A 481 4.63 -6.10 31.79
N LYS A 482 4.86 -5.39 30.69
CA LYS A 482 6.16 -4.74 30.37
C LYS A 482 7.34 -5.71 30.30
N ARG A 483 7.09 -6.96 29.96
CA ARG A 483 8.14 -7.97 29.75
C ARG A 483 8.77 -7.78 28.37
N HIS A 484 9.59 -6.74 28.21
CA HIS A 484 10.24 -6.39 26.95
C HIS A 484 11.35 -7.41 26.63
N SER A 485 11.07 -8.32 25.69
CA SER A 485 12.03 -9.34 25.25
C SER A 485 12.40 -9.09 23.79
N GLN A 486 13.68 -8.86 23.53
CA GLN A 486 14.25 -8.68 22.18
C GLN A 486 13.63 -7.53 21.36
N THR A 487 13.09 -6.51 22.03
CA THR A 487 12.47 -5.35 21.40
C THR A 487 13.25 -4.06 21.55
N LEU A 488 14.28 -4.08 22.39
CA LEU A 488 15.23 -2.96 22.53
C LEU A 488 16.37 -3.15 21.53
N LEU A 489 16.60 -2.18 20.68
CA LEU A 489 17.64 -2.22 19.65
C LEU A 489 19.03 -1.81 20.16
N GLY A 490 19.16 -1.55 21.46
CA GLY A 490 20.45 -1.35 22.12
C GLY A 490 21.31 -0.26 21.47
N ASN A 491 22.50 -0.63 21.02
CA ASN A 491 23.38 0.27 20.28
C ASN A 491 23.02 0.29 18.80
N SER A 492 21.93 0.98 18.43
CA SER A 492 21.63 1.27 17.03
C SER A 492 22.79 2.03 16.36
N PRO A 493 23.03 1.82 15.06
CA PRO A 493 24.04 2.59 14.33
C PRO A 493 23.68 4.08 14.37
N ASP A 494 24.69 4.90 14.21
CA ASP A 494 24.52 6.32 13.93
C ASP A 494 24.00 6.47 12.50
N PHE A 495 22.71 6.78 12.33
CA PHE A 495 22.06 6.84 11.02
C PHE A 495 22.61 7.96 10.13
N VAL A 496 23.12 9.04 10.73
CA VAL A 496 23.78 10.13 9.97
C VAL A 496 25.06 9.58 9.34
N LYS A 497 25.95 8.98 10.14
CA LYS A 497 27.19 8.39 9.59
C LYS A 497 26.92 7.24 8.62
N LEU A 498 25.85 6.47 8.86
CA LEU A 498 25.43 5.41 7.94
C LEU A 498 25.10 6.00 6.57
N ALA A 499 24.25 7.03 6.50
CA ALA A 499 23.89 7.69 5.25
C ALA A 499 25.10 8.34 4.56
N GLU A 500 25.92 9.06 5.32
CA GLU A 500 27.15 9.67 4.81
C GLU A 500 28.12 8.65 4.22
N SER A 501 28.19 7.44 4.79
CA SER A 501 29.03 6.35 4.25
C SER A 501 28.59 5.87 2.87
N PHE A 502 27.31 6.07 2.51
CA PHE A 502 26.77 5.85 1.17
C PHE A 502 26.83 7.09 0.27
N GLY A 503 27.35 8.22 0.78
CA GLY A 503 27.40 9.48 0.04
C GLY A 503 26.04 10.21 0.00
N VAL A 504 25.12 9.88 0.89
CA VAL A 504 23.81 10.55 1.06
C VAL A 504 23.89 11.53 2.21
N ASN A 505 23.45 12.77 1.99
CA ASN A 505 23.39 13.80 3.02
C ASN A 505 22.45 13.35 4.15
N ALA A 506 22.75 13.75 5.38
CA ALA A 506 21.91 13.41 6.52
C ALA A 506 21.92 14.48 7.61
N VAL A 507 20.81 14.60 8.32
CA VAL A 507 20.64 15.52 9.44
C VAL A 507 20.02 14.78 10.62
N ARG A 508 20.55 15.05 11.82
CA ARG A 508 19.95 14.59 13.08
C ARG A 508 19.07 15.69 13.65
N ILE A 509 17.83 15.32 14.00
CA ILE A 509 16.79 16.21 14.48
C ILE A 509 16.39 15.79 15.89
N THR A 510 16.39 16.75 16.82
CA THR A 510 16.10 16.54 18.25
C THR A 510 15.16 17.58 18.84
N GLU A 511 14.97 18.70 18.16
CA GLU A 511 14.18 19.82 18.66
C GLU A 511 12.92 20.08 17.82
N PRO A 512 11.84 20.58 18.43
CA PRO A 512 10.62 20.98 17.74
C PRO A 512 10.86 22.02 16.63
N GLY A 513 10.19 21.87 15.51
CA GLY A 513 10.30 22.76 14.33
C GLY A 513 11.40 22.37 13.36
N GLU A 514 12.46 21.68 13.80
CA GLU A 514 13.58 21.28 12.95
C GLU A 514 13.16 20.32 11.81
N THR A 515 12.17 19.45 12.06
CA THR A 515 11.69 18.51 11.02
C THR A 515 11.11 19.26 9.83
N LYS A 516 10.27 20.27 10.10
CA LYS A 516 9.65 21.09 9.04
C LYS A 516 10.69 21.88 8.25
N GLU A 517 11.67 22.48 8.94
CA GLU A 517 12.75 23.25 8.32
C GLU A 517 13.64 22.35 7.44
N ALA A 518 14.10 21.22 7.98
CA ALA A 518 14.94 20.27 7.25
C ALA A 518 14.22 19.68 6.03
N LEU A 519 12.94 19.32 6.18
CA LEU A 519 12.15 18.78 5.09
C LEU A 519 11.92 19.83 3.98
N SER A 520 11.61 21.07 4.35
CA SER A 520 11.43 22.17 3.39
C SER A 520 12.71 22.46 2.60
N SER A 521 13.88 22.39 3.25
CA SER A 521 15.17 22.50 2.56
C SER A 521 15.41 21.33 1.62
N ALA A 522 15.19 20.10 2.09
CA ALA A 522 15.39 18.88 1.31
C ALA A 522 14.55 18.86 0.01
N ILE A 523 13.29 19.29 0.09
CA ILE A 523 12.41 19.40 -1.08
C ILE A 523 12.96 20.42 -2.10
N LYS A 524 13.48 21.53 -1.61
CA LYS A 524 14.04 22.60 -2.45
C LYS A 524 15.35 22.17 -3.10
N ASP A 525 16.19 21.47 -2.35
CA ASP A 525 17.51 21.00 -2.82
C ASP A 525 17.38 19.89 -3.85
N ASN A 526 16.27 19.15 -3.81
CA ASN A 526 15.92 18.06 -4.73
C ASN A 526 17.06 17.01 -4.85
N GLU A 527 17.62 16.62 -3.71
CA GLU A 527 18.65 15.59 -3.59
C GLU A 527 18.22 14.51 -2.59
N PRO A 528 18.76 13.27 -2.68
CA PRO A 528 18.50 12.25 -1.68
C PRO A 528 19.08 12.68 -0.31
N ILE A 529 18.27 12.53 0.73
CA ILE A 529 18.65 12.88 2.10
C ILE A 529 18.02 11.94 3.12
N LEU A 530 18.71 11.73 4.24
CA LEU A 530 18.19 11.04 5.40
C LEU A 530 17.98 12.03 6.56
N LEU A 531 16.77 12.09 7.10
CA LEU A 531 16.43 12.84 8.32
C LEU A 531 16.29 11.83 9.47
N ASN A 532 17.27 11.83 10.39
CA ASN A 532 17.25 11.00 11.58
C ASN A 532 16.58 11.76 12.73
N VAL A 533 15.32 11.47 12.98
CA VAL A 533 14.49 12.16 13.99
C VAL A 533 14.44 11.33 15.26
N VAL A 534 15.00 11.83 16.34
CA VAL A 534 14.98 11.18 17.66
C VAL A 534 13.65 11.47 18.35
N ILE A 535 12.89 10.41 18.61
CA ILE A 535 11.55 10.51 19.18
C ILE A 535 11.43 9.83 20.54
N ASP A 536 10.37 10.17 21.28
CA ASP A 536 10.03 9.54 22.55
C ASP A 536 9.70 8.04 22.35
N SER A 537 10.36 7.18 23.11
CA SER A 537 10.17 5.72 23.08
C SER A 537 8.94 5.24 23.86
N GLU A 538 8.42 6.04 24.78
CA GLU A 538 7.30 5.67 25.65
C GLU A 538 5.94 6.11 25.09
N GLU A 539 5.93 6.93 24.02
CA GLU A 539 4.69 7.34 23.40
C GLU A 539 4.02 6.17 22.66
N ALA A 540 2.74 5.95 22.93
CA ALA A 540 1.98 4.83 22.40
C ALA A 540 0.67 5.28 21.77
N LEU A 541 0.27 4.59 20.70
CA LEU A 541 -1.03 4.78 20.06
C LEU A 541 -2.10 3.92 20.74
N PRO A 542 -3.33 4.42 20.95
CA PRO A 542 -4.46 3.58 21.29
C PRO A 542 -4.64 2.45 20.28
N MET A 543 -5.04 1.30 20.76
CA MET A 543 -5.23 0.12 19.92
C MET A 543 -6.34 -0.79 20.45
N LEU A 544 -6.91 -1.60 19.57
CA LEU A 544 -7.76 -2.72 19.98
C LEU A 544 -6.88 -3.88 20.45
N PRO A 545 -7.06 -4.40 21.66
CA PRO A 545 -6.42 -5.65 22.03
C PRO A 545 -6.99 -6.81 21.22
N PRO A 546 -6.22 -7.90 21.02
CA PRO A 546 -6.71 -9.08 20.31
C PRO A 546 -8.03 -9.60 20.89
N GLY A 547 -9.03 -9.79 20.02
CA GLY A 547 -10.36 -10.29 20.40
C GLY A 547 -11.31 -9.24 21.00
N ALA A 548 -10.92 -7.96 21.03
CA ALA A 548 -11.79 -6.87 21.45
C ALA A 548 -12.74 -6.41 20.34
N GLY A 549 -13.89 -5.85 20.74
CA GLY A 549 -14.80 -5.15 19.83
C GLY A 549 -14.22 -3.82 19.33
N ILE A 550 -14.75 -3.33 18.21
CA ILE A 550 -14.20 -2.17 17.50
C ILE A 550 -14.11 -0.89 18.36
N ASN A 551 -14.96 -0.74 19.36
CA ASN A 551 -15.00 0.39 20.29
C ASN A 551 -14.26 0.14 21.63
N GLU A 552 -13.66 -1.05 21.82
CA GLU A 552 -12.96 -1.45 23.06
C GLU A 552 -11.45 -1.15 23.00
N MET A 553 -11.09 0.06 22.59
CA MET A 553 -9.70 0.48 22.50
C MET A 553 -9.04 0.60 23.89
N ILE A 554 -7.79 0.18 23.99
CA ILE A 554 -6.92 0.43 25.16
C ILE A 554 -5.85 1.46 24.81
N GLY A 555 -5.34 2.15 25.85
CA GLY A 555 -4.53 3.35 25.69
C GLY A 555 -5.42 4.59 25.51
N GLU A 556 -4.91 5.73 25.91
CA GLU A 556 -5.66 6.98 25.85
C GLU A 556 -4.98 7.95 24.89
N TYR A 557 -5.77 8.55 24.00
CA TYR A 557 -5.37 9.78 23.33
C TYR A 557 -5.50 10.92 24.36
N LYS A 558 -4.46 11.74 24.47
CA LYS A 558 -4.64 13.06 25.04
C LYS A 558 -5.44 13.88 24.02
N LEU A 559 -6.65 14.26 24.38
CA LEU A 559 -7.52 15.07 23.53
C LEU A 559 -7.24 16.56 23.71
N GLU A 560 -7.48 17.37 22.67
CA GLU A 560 -7.29 18.83 22.76
C GLU A 560 -8.14 19.47 23.87
N LYS A 561 -9.34 18.93 24.12
CA LYS A 561 -10.25 19.40 25.18
C LYS A 561 -9.78 19.15 26.61
N ASP A 562 -8.80 18.28 26.83
CA ASP A 562 -8.32 17.93 28.19
C ASP A 562 -7.30 18.95 28.73
N VAL A 563 -7.12 20.08 28.05
CA VAL A 563 -6.13 21.14 28.37
C VAL A 563 -6.73 22.36 29.06
N ILE A 564 -8.02 22.31 29.44
CA ILE A 564 -8.69 23.44 30.14
C ILE A 564 -8.62 23.28 31.63
#